data_e0a005f40bde4f11a25a51c1984eceb1
#
_entry.id   e0a005f40bde4f11a25a51c1984eceb1
#
_cell.length_a   1.000
_cell.length_b   1.000
_cell.length_c   1.000
_cell.angle_alpha   90.00
_cell.angle_beta   90.00
_cell.angle_gamma   90.00
#
_symmetry.space_group_name_H-M   'P 1'
#
loop_
_entity.id
_entity.type
_entity.pdbx_description
1 polymer ?
#
loop_
_entity_poly.entity_id
_entity_poly.type
_entity_poly.pdbx_seq_one_letter_code
_entity_poly.pdbx_strand_id
1 'polypeptide(L)'
;RTTMSRLFTFLCLSLLFNLAQAQLPTPEYKKGQAILSGTIANYNPDDNLIFKIGAPNIVMGTAETLYPTVEADGSFTINIPLYHSAQVRMIIGNADLVILLSPEKETNVTINLSNLPGKQFVYSGQYATINNEWCQPELITKIPPVYRDGDLLDSIAGISANEFKERCINQYKQYIAHNNTQSQFSEDTRTLA
;
A
#
# COMPACT_ATOMS: atom_id res chain seq x y z
N ARG A 1 5.95 -32.64 46.52
CA ARG A 1 5.92 -32.77 45.02
C ARG A 1 4.96 -31.78 44.34
N THR A 2 3.94 -31.24 45.03
CA THR A 2 2.95 -30.31 44.45
C THR A 2 3.41 -28.87 44.35
N THR A 3 4.36 -28.43 45.15
CA THR A 3 4.90 -27.05 45.13
C THR A 3 5.84 -26.76 43.97
N MET A 4 6.68 -27.71 43.55
CA MET A 4 7.57 -27.57 42.43
C MET A 4 6.85 -27.49 41.07
N SER A 5 5.75 -28.27 40.93
CA SER A 5 4.93 -28.25 39.72
C SER A 5 4.24 -26.88 39.53
N ARG A 6 3.75 -26.27 40.60
CA ARG A 6 3.12 -24.93 40.52
C ARG A 6 4.12 -23.83 40.19
N LEU A 7 5.36 -23.92 40.71
CA LEU A 7 6.41 -22.95 40.39
C LEU A 7 6.82 -23.00 38.92
N PHE A 8 6.89 -24.21 38.35
CA PHE A 8 7.22 -24.41 36.94
C PHE A 8 6.13 -23.89 36.00
N THR A 9 4.86 -24.09 36.37
CA THR A 9 3.73 -23.55 35.59
C THR A 9 3.68 -22.02 35.60
N PHE A 10 3.99 -21.39 36.74
CA PHE A 10 4.09 -19.92 36.84
C PHE A 10 5.26 -19.37 36.03
N LEU A 11 6.40 -20.04 36.01
CA LEU A 11 7.57 -19.64 35.23
C LEU A 11 7.30 -19.73 33.72
N CYS A 12 6.65 -20.81 33.27
CA CYS A 12 6.26 -20.94 31.85
C CYS A 12 5.21 -19.91 31.43
N LEU A 13 4.27 -19.58 32.30
CA LEU A 13 3.24 -18.55 32.02
C LEU A 13 3.86 -17.16 31.91
N SER A 14 4.83 -16.81 32.76
CA SER A 14 5.54 -15.52 32.70
C SER A 14 6.44 -15.39 31.48
N LEU A 15 7.00 -16.49 30.97
CA LEU A 15 7.77 -16.51 29.71
C LEU A 15 6.88 -16.31 28.49
N LEU A 16 5.67 -16.85 28.48
CA LEU A 16 4.71 -16.67 27.40
C LEU A 16 4.19 -15.21 27.30
N PHE A 17 4.06 -14.52 28.45
CA PHE A 17 3.65 -13.10 28.44
C PHE A 17 4.70 -12.16 27.84
N ASN A 18 5.99 -12.50 27.90
CA ASN A 18 7.06 -11.70 27.27
C ASN A 18 7.16 -11.90 25.75
N LEU A 19 6.58 -12.98 25.20
CA LEU A 19 6.56 -13.22 23.74
C LEU A 19 5.38 -12.54 23.04
N ALA A 20 4.41 -12.03 23.80
CA ALA A 20 3.22 -11.41 23.24
C ALA A 20 3.31 -9.88 23.05
N GLN A 21 4.45 -9.27 23.38
CA GLN A 21 4.71 -7.87 23.02
C GLN A 21 5.27 -7.81 21.60
N ALA A 22 4.43 -8.01 20.60
CA ALA A 22 4.71 -7.51 19.26
C ALA A 22 4.74 -5.98 19.34
N GLN A 23 5.88 -5.42 19.74
CA GLN A 23 6.14 -4.00 19.58
C GLN A 23 6.14 -3.72 18.09
N LEU A 24 5.15 -2.97 17.64
CA LEU A 24 5.24 -2.32 16.34
C LEU A 24 6.58 -1.58 16.32
N PRO A 25 7.40 -1.77 15.29
CA PRO A 25 8.67 -1.07 15.20
C PRO A 25 8.40 0.43 15.35
N THR A 26 9.16 1.08 16.24
CA THR A 26 9.09 2.53 16.39
C THR A 26 9.29 3.14 15.01
N PRO A 27 8.39 3.99 14.51
CA PRO A 27 8.56 4.59 13.20
C PRO A 27 9.84 5.44 13.23
N GLU A 28 10.88 4.97 12.56
CA GLU A 28 12.09 5.76 12.35
C GLU A 28 11.87 6.66 11.13
N TYR A 29 11.80 7.96 11.38
CA TYR A 29 11.84 8.97 10.32
C TYR A 29 13.28 9.16 9.85
N LYS A 30 13.69 8.35 8.87
CA LYS A 30 15.01 8.46 8.28
C LYS A 30 14.86 8.76 6.79
N LYS A 31 15.32 9.96 6.40
CA LYS A 31 15.38 10.31 4.98
C LYS A 31 16.30 9.33 4.25
N GLY A 32 15.77 8.68 3.24
CA GLY A 32 16.50 7.75 2.37
C GLY A 32 15.97 7.80 0.95
N GLN A 33 16.55 6.97 0.10
CA GLN A 33 16.11 6.77 -1.28
C GLN A 33 15.52 5.37 -1.40
N ALA A 34 14.25 5.27 -1.76
CA ALA A 34 13.70 4.02 -2.25
C ALA A 34 14.10 3.85 -3.72
N ILE A 35 14.47 2.64 -4.12
CA ILE A 35 14.84 2.33 -5.50
C ILE A 35 13.68 1.56 -6.12
N LEU A 36 13.09 2.14 -7.18
CA LEU A 36 12.15 1.43 -8.03
C LEU A 36 12.82 1.17 -9.37
N SER A 37 13.01 -0.09 -9.70
CA SER A 37 13.59 -0.54 -10.97
C SER A 37 12.60 -1.45 -11.68
N GLY A 38 12.79 -1.65 -13.00
CA GLY A 38 11.94 -2.59 -13.71
C GLY A 38 12.10 -2.55 -15.22
N THR A 39 11.19 -3.27 -15.89
CA THR A 39 11.12 -3.34 -17.34
C THR A 39 9.69 -3.21 -17.83
N ILE A 40 9.51 -2.53 -18.95
CA ILE A 40 8.25 -2.39 -19.67
C ILE A 40 8.31 -3.32 -20.88
N ALA A 41 7.49 -4.37 -20.86
CA ALA A 41 7.43 -5.32 -21.97
C ALA A 41 6.88 -4.66 -23.23
N ASN A 42 7.49 -4.96 -24.37
CA ASN A 42 7.14 -4.41 -25.67
C ASN A 42 7.19 -2.87 -25.73
N TYR A 43 8.09 -2.27 -24.96
CA TYR A 43 8.29 -0.83 -24.97
C TYR A 43 8.75 -0.36 -26.36
N ASN A 44 8.14 0.70 -26.85
CA ASN A 44 8.57 1.40 -28.05
C ASN A 44 8.85 2.87 -27.69
N PRO A 45 10.08 3.38 -27.87
CA PRO A 45 10.44 4.76 -27.56
C PRO A 45 9.60 5.82 -28.29
N ASP A 46 9.04 5.48 -29.46
CA ASP A 46 8.19 6.36 -30.24
C ASP A 46 6.74 6.47 -29.67
N ASP A 47 6.36 5.57 -28.77
CA ASP A 47 5.10 5.66 -28.04
C ASP A 47 5.24 6.77 -27.01
N ASN A 48 4.40 7.77 -27.05
CA ASN A 48 4.37 8.87 -26.05
C ASN A 48 3.84 8.33 -24.69
N LEU A 49 4.58 7.40 -24.11
CA LEU A 49 4.19 6.77 -22.86
C LEU A 49 4.32 7.74 -21.70
N ILE A 50 3.22 8.08 -21.06
CA ILE A 50 3.24 8.84 -19.81
C ILE A 50 3.69 7.92 -18.69
N PHE A 51 4.82 8.25 -18.06
CA PHE A 51 5.28 7.55 -16.86
C PHE A 51 5.68 8.58 -15.80
N LYS A 52 4.93 8.61 -14.69
CA LYS A 52 5.17 9.53 -13.58
C LYS A 52 4.91 8.87 -12.24
N ILE A 53 5.62 9.34 -11.22
CA ILE A 53 5.56 8.85 -9.85
C ILE A 53 5.32 10.04 -8.93
N GLY A 54 4.27 9.96 -8.11
CA GLY A 54 3.96 10.96 -7.09
C GLY A 54 4.55 10.53 -5.75
N ALA A 55 5.70 11.07 -5.40
CA ALA A 55 6.37 10.78 -4.12
C ALA A 55 5.80 11.68 -3.02
N PRO A 56 5.23 11.13 -1.93
CA PRO A 56 4.69 11.94 -0.85
C PRO A 56 5.82 12.62 -0.05
N ASN A 57 5.67 13.90 0.19
CA ASN A 57 6.52 14.66 1.08
C ASN A 57 5.71 15.07 2.32
N ILE A 58 5.79 14.26 3.37
CA ILE A 58 5.01 14.48 4.60
C ILE A 58 5.41 15.77 5.31
N VAL A 59 6.68 16.15 5.24
CA VAL A 59 7.17 17.35 5.92
C VAL A 59 6.55 18.61 5.33
N MET A 60 6.35 18.62 4.02
CA MET A 60 5.79 19.76 3.30
C MET A 60 4.27 19.62 3.06
N GLY A 61 3.68 18.48 3.35
CA GLY A 61 2.27 18.18 3.03
C GLY A 61 1.96 18.19 1.53
N THR A 62 2.97 17.91 0.69
CA THR A 62 2.89 17.93 -0.78
C THR A 62 3.30 16.60 -1.36
N ALA A 63 3.12 16.43 -2.67
CA ALA A 63 3.72 15.32 -3.41
C ALA A 63 4.62 15.89 -4.50
N GLU A 64 5.82 15.34 -4.62
CA GLU A 64 6.74 15.62 -5.71
C GLU A 64 6.45 14.68 -6.87
N THR A 65 6.34 15.22 -8.08
CA THR A 65 6.18 14.39 -9.28
C THR A 65 7.53 14.13 -9.92
N LEU A 66 7.88 12.84 -10.01
CA LEU A 66 9.11 12.35 -10.61
C LEU A 66 8.76 11.68 -11.95
N TYR A 67 9.66 11.80 -12.91
CA TYR A 67 9.52 11.20 -14.24
C TYR A 67 10.67 10.23 -14.48
N PRO A 68 10.41 8.89 -14.42
CA PRO A 68 11.43 7.91 -14.75
C PRO A 68 11.88 8.03 -16.21
N THR A 69 13.18 7.94 -16.42
CA THR A 69 13.72 7.75 -17.78
C THR A 69 13.63 6.27 -18.11
N VAL A 70 13.03 5.96 -19.25
CA VAL A 70 12.93 4.59 -19.78
C VAL A 70 13.96 4.44 -20.90
N GLU A 71 14.83 3.44 -20.77
CA GLU A 71 15.84 3.11 -21.79
C GLU A 71 15.19 2.47 -23.02
N ALA A 72 15.92 2.40 -24.12
CA ALA A 72 15.39 1.87 -25.39
C ALA A 72 14.94 0.40 -25.31
N ASP A 73 15.48 -0.37 -24.36
CA ASP A 73 15.10 -1.76 -24.08
C ASP A 73 13.89 -1.88 -23.13
N GLY A 74 13.32 -0.75 -22.73
CA GLY A 74 12.20 -0.70 -21.78
C GLY A 74 12.60 -0.76 -20.32
N SER A 75 13.90 -0.84 -20.01
CA SER A 75 14.36 -0.82 -18.62
C SER A 75 14.30 0.58 -18.01
N PHE A 76 14.12 0.66 -16.70
CA PHE A 76 14.16 1.92 -15.95
C PHE A 76 14.63 1.71 -14.53
N THR A 77 15.20 2.76 -13.96
CA THR A 77 15.50 2.85 -12.51
C THR A 77 15.29 4.27 -12.05
N ILE A 78 14.64 4.42 -10.91
CA ILE A 78 14.41 5.72 -10.31
C ILE A 78 14.61 5.68 -8.79
N ASN A 79 15.26 6.71 -8.26
CA ASN A 79 15.43 6.94 -6.84
C ASN A 79 14.32 7.88 -6.35
N ILE A 80 13.57 7.43 -5.37
CA ILE A 80 12.41 8.14 -4.83
C ILE A 80 12.73 8.57 -3.39
N PRO A 81 12.79 9.87 -3.09
CA PRO A 81 13.08 10.34 -1.74
C PRO A 81 11.91 10.05 -0.81
N LEU A 82 12.15 9.25 0.24
CA LEU A 82 11.16 8.91 1.25
C LEU A 82 11.75 9.08 2.65
N TYR A 83 10.90 9.37 3.63
CA TYR A 83 11.28 9.50 5.05
C TYR A 83 10.89 8.26 5.88
N HIS A 84 10.01 7.42 5.35
CA HIS A 84 9.52 6.17 5.92
C HIS A 84 8.92 5.33 4.79
N SER A 85 8.50 4.11 5.10
CA SER A 85 7.69 3.31 4.16
C SER A 85 6.41 4.05 3.83
N ALA A 86 6.15 4.27 2.56
CA ALA A 86 5.05 5.11 2.11
C ALA A 86 4.35 4.54 0.88
N GLN A 87 3.07 4.87 0.77
CA GLN A 87 2.30 4.67 -0.44
C GLN A 87 2.71 5.72 -1.46
N VAL A 88 3.14 5.26 -2.63
CA VAL A 88 3.61 6.09 -3.74
C VAL A 88 2.67 5.86 -4.92
N ARG A 89 2.15 6.92 -5.50
CA ARG A 89 1.29 6.83 -6.69
C ARG A 89 2.15 6.66 -7.93
N MET A 90 1.87 5.64 -8.74
CA MET A 90 2.51 5.39 -10.02
C MET A 90 1.47 5.46 -11.13
N ILE A 91 1.73 6.28 -12.14
CA ILE A 91 0.89 6.40 -13.34
C ILE A 91 1.76 6.03 -14.54
N ILE A 92 1.30 5.04 -15.30
CA ILE A 92 1.96 4.60 -16.52
C ILE A 92 0.92 4.27 -17.59
N GLY A 93 0.97 4.98 -18.71
CA GLY A 93 -0.09 4.92 -19.71
C GLY A 93 -1.43 5.27 -19.09
N ASN A 94 -2.38 4.34 -19.17
CA ASN A 94 -3.72 4.47 -18.58
C ASN A 94 -3.84 3.84 -17.19
N ALA A 95 -2.77 3.21 -16.68
CA ALA A 95 -2.77 2.60 -15.37
C ALA A 95 -2.41 3.65 -14.29
N ASP A 96 -3.19 3.67 -13.21
CA ASP A 96 -3.03 4.54 -12.05
C ASP A 96 -3.08 3.65 -10.80
N LEU A 97 -1.95 3.47 -10.16
CA LEU A 97 -1.81 2.54 -9.04
C LEU A 97 -1.12 3.20 -7.85
N VAL A 98 -1.26 2.53 -6.73
CA VAL A 98 -0.52 2.83 -5.50
C VAL A 98 0.41 1.66 -5.21
N ILE A 99 1.67 1.95 -4.92
CA ILE A 99 2.70 0.97 -4.56
C ILE A 99 3.29 1.33 -3.20
N LEU A 100 3.64 0.33 -2.42
CA LEU A 100 4.32 0.51 -1.13
C LEU A 100 5.83 0.42 -1.34
N LEU A 101 6.55 1.47 -0.96
CA LEU A 101 8.01 1.55 -1.05
C LEU A 101 8.61 1.92 0.31
N SER A 102 9.89 1.59 0.52
CA SER A 102 10.62 1.90 1.74
C SER A 102 11.98 2.52 1.43
N PRO A 103 12.43 3.50 2.24
CA PRO A 103 13.79 4.03 2.12
C PRO A 103 14.84 2.92 2.18
N GLU A 104 15.93 3.09 1.40
CA GLU A 104 17.08 2.19 1.36
C GLU A 104 16.73 0.73 0.93
N LYS A 105 15.56 0.56 0.30
CA LYS A 105 15.10 -0.74 -0.23
C LYS A 105 14.82 -0.64 -1.72
N GLU A 106 15.01 -1.78 -2.38
CA GLU A 106 14.72 -1.94 -3.79
C GLU A 106 13.43 -2.73 -3.99
N THR A 107 12.62 -2.23 -4.90
CA THR A 107 11.44 -2.92 -5.45
C THR A 107 11.61 -2.97 -6.95
N ASN A 108 11.49 -4.16 -7.52
CA ASN A 108 11.53 -4.35 -8.97
C ASN A 108 10.14 -4.66 -9.50
N VAL A 109 9.81 -4.15 -10.70
CA VAL A 109 8.51 -4.39 -11.33
C VAL A 109 8.68 -4.73 -12.81
N THR A 110 8.02 -5.80 -13.24
CA THR A 110 7.82 -6.10 -14.66
C THR A 110 6.45 -5.60 -15.08
N ILE A 111 6.39 -4.76 -16.10
CA ILE A 111 5.17 -4.09 -16.56
C ILE A 111 4.82 -4.61 -17.95
N ASN A 112 3.59 -5.10 -18.11
CA ASN A 112 3.03 -5.47 -19.42
C ASN A 112 1.62 -4.89 -19.55
N LEU A 113 1.53 -3.71 -20.16
CA LEU A 113 0.27 -2.98 -20.31
C LEU A 113 -0.74 -3.68 -21.23
N SER A 114 -0.30 -4.66 -22.03
CA SER A 114 -1.17 -5.46 -22.88
C SER A 114 -1.90 -6.57 -22.12
N ASN A 115 -1.49 -6.88 -20.91
CA ASN A 115 -2.14 -7.89 -20.08
C ASN A 115 -3.49 -7.39 -19.51
N LEU A 116 -4.32 -8.33 -19.07
CA LEU A 116 -5.55 -8.01 -18.36
C LEU A 116 -5.26 -7.25 -17.05
N PRO A 117 -6.17 -6.38 -16.60
CA PRO A 117 -6.07 -5.73 -15.29
C PRO A 117 -5.77 -6.75 -14.18
N GLY A 118 -4.90 -6.37 -13.24
CA GLY A 118 -4.40 -7.25 -12.18
C GLY A 118 -3.23 -8.16 -12.59
N LYS A 119 -2.92 -8.28 -13.88
CA LYS A 119 -1.77 -9.04 -14.39
C LYS A 119 -0.76 -8.16 -15.17
N GLN A 120 -0.99 -6.86 -15.17
CA GLN A 120 -0.15 -5.90 -15.88
C GLN A 120 1.17 -5.64 -15.15
N PHE A 121 1.20 -5.86 -13.84
CA PHE A 121 2.33 -5.54 -12.97
C PHE A 121 2.70 -6.76 -12.14
N VAL A 122 3.99 -7.10 -12.13
CA VAL A 122 4.55 -8.18 -11.31
C VAL A 122 5.71 -7.62 -10.51
N TYR A 123 5.53 -7.53 -9.21
CA TYR A 123 6.54 -6.98 -8.30
C TYR A 123 7.39 -8.08 -7.69
N SER A 124 8.68 -7.75 -7.47
CA SER A 124 9.63 -8.53 -6.69
C SER A 124 10.44 -7.62 -5.76
N GLY A 125 11.13 -8.20 -4.76
CA GLY A 125 11.88 -7.44 -3.77
C GLY A 125 11.02 -7.03 -2.58
N GLN A 126 11.28 -5.84 -2.03
CA GLN A 126 10.59 -5.34 -0.83
C GLN A 126 9.10 -5.12 -1.10
N TYR A 127 8.24 -5.61 -0.21
CA TYR A 127 6.77 -5.51 -0.29
C TYR A 127 6.14 -6.15 -1.55
N ALA A 128 6.84 -7.09 -2.20
CA ALA A 128 6.34 -7.73 -3.42
C ALA A 128 4.93 -8.33 -3.25
N THR A 129 4.67 -9.02 -2.15
CA THR A 129 3.36 -9.62 -1.85
C THR A 129 2.27 -8.56 -1.82
N ILE A 130 2.45 -7.52 -1.02
CA ILE A 130 1.49 -6.42 -0.87
C ILE A 130 1.25 -5.71 -2.21
N ASN A 131 2.31 -5.35 -2.92
CA ASN A 131 2.21 -4.64 -4.18
C ASN A 131 1.53 -5.48 -5.27
N ASN A 132 1.79 -6.80 -5.33
CA ASN A 132 1.11 -7.70 -6.25
C ASN A 132 -0.38 -7.86 -5.91
N GLU A 133 -0.72 -7.93 -4.63
CA GLU A 133 -2.09 -8.03 -4.17
C GLU A 133 -2.87 -6.73 -4.40
N TRP A 134 -2.25 -5.56 -4.19
CA TRP A 134 -2.88 -4.25 -4.44
C TRP A 134 -3.23 -4.00 -5.90
N CYS A 135 -2.55 -4.65 -6.84
CA CYS A 135 -2.89 -4.59 -8.26
C CYS A 135 -4.13 -5.40 -8.63
N GLN A 136 -4.69 -6.21 -7.72
CA GLN A 136 -5.87 -7.03 -8.02
C GLN A 136 -7.13 -6.17 -8.06
N PRO A 137 -7.98 -6.32 -9.10
CA PRO A 137 -9.21 -5.52 -9.26
C PRO A 137 -10.16 -5.63 -8.06
N GLU A 138 -10.15 -6.78 -7.38
CA GLU A 138 -11.01 -7.06 -6.23
C GLU A 138 -10.72 -6.15 -5.04
N LEU A 139 -9.48 -5.71 -4.87
CA LEU A 139 -9.09 -4.75 -3.83
C LEU A 139 -9.40 -3.31 -4.23
N ILE A 140 -9.21 -2.96 -5.51
CA ILE A 140 -9.34 -1.59 -6.01
C ILE A 140 -10.81 -1.13 -5.99
N THR A 141 -11.76 -2.04 -6.20
CA THR A 141 -13.18 -1.70 -6.44
C THR A 141 -13.97 -1.34 -5.19
N LYS A 142 -13.38 -1.40 -4.00
CA LYS A 142 -14.14 -1.34 -2.74
C LYS A 142 -13.73 -0.25 -1.76
N ILE A 143 -13.00 0.76 -2.21
CA ILE A 143 -12.87 1.99 -1.42
C ILE A 143 -14.27 2.62 -1.30
N PRO A 144 -14.79 2.82 -0.08
CA PRO A 144 -16.12 3.38 0.09
C PRO A 144 -16.25 4.70 -0.66
N PRO A 145 -17.37 4.93 -1.37
CA PRO A 145 -17.59 6.13 -2.16
C PRO A 145 -17.67 7.44 -1.34
N VAL A 146 -17.52 7.37 -0.02
CA VAL A 146 -17.68 8.49 0.92
C VAL A 146 -16.89 9.75 0.54
N TYR A 147 -15.87 9.61 -0.31
CA TYR A 147 -14.97 10.72 -0.65
C TYR A 147 -14.83 11.00 -2.16
N ARG A 148 -15.62 10.36 -3.02
CA ARG A 148 -15.38 10.45 -4.49
C ARG A 148 -16.47 11.13 -5.30
N ASP A 149 -17.69 11.30 -4.81
CA ASP A 149 -18.79 11.79 -5.64
C ASP A 149 -19.25 13.20 -5.26
N GLY A 150 -19.35 14.07 -6.28
CA GLY A 150 -20.01 15.37 -6.16
C GLY A 150 -21.45 15.27 -5.64
N ASP A 151 -22.13 14.15 -5.92
CA ASP A 151 -23.45 13.80 -5.39
C ASP A 151 -23.46 13.64 -3.86
N LEU A 152 -22.30 13.46 -3.24
CA LEU A 152 -22.17 13.37 -1.80
C LEU A 152 -22.52 14.70 -1.12
N LEU A 153 -22.12 15.83 -1.68
CA LEU A 153 -22.40 17.15 -1.12
C LEU A 153 -23.91 17.39 -0.97
N ASP A 154 -24.70 16.99 -1.97
CA ASP A 154 -26.16 17.11 -1.92
C ASP A 154 -26.76 16.13 -0.91
N SER A 155 -26.20 14.92 -0.78
CA SER A 155 -26.68 13.91 0.18
C SER A 155 -26.35 14.25 1.64
N ILE A 156 -25.33 15.08 1.90
CA ILE A 156 -24.94 15.51 3.26
C ILE A 156 -25.50 16.89 3.63
N ALA A 157 -25.98 17.67 2.67
CA ALA A 157 -26.47 19.02 2.93
C ALA A 157 -27.67 19.09 3.89
N GLY A 158 -28.38 17.99 4.08
CA GLY A 158 -29.56 17.90 4.95
C GLY A 158 -29.35 17.14 6.26
N ILE A 159 -28.14 16.61 6.53
CA ILE A 159 -27.90 15.81 7.74
C ILE A 159 -27.06 16.56 8.78
N SER A 160 -27.26 16.21 10.05
CA SER A 160 -26.45 16.78 11.13
C SER A 160 -25.00 16.25 11.10
N ALA A 161 -24.06 17.02 11.69
CA ALA A 161 -22.67 16.59 11.81
C ALA A 161 -22.52 15.23 12.55
N ASN A 162 -23.37 14.95 13.54
CA ASN A 162 -23.37 13.69 14.25
C ASN A 162 -23.84 12.54 13.36
N GLU A 163 -24.89 12.75 12.59
CA GLU A 163 -25.41 11.76 11.64
C GLU A 163 -24.38 11.45 10.56
N PHE A 164 -23.71 12.48 10.02
CA PHE A 164 -22.61 12.30 9.07
C PHE A 164 -21.47 11.47 9.66
N LYS A 165 -21.05 11.80 10.89
CA LYS A 165 -20.02 11.04 11.62
C LYS A 165 -20.40 9.58 11.78
N GLU A 166 -21.63 9.29 12.20
CA GLU A 166 -22.12 7.90 12.37
C GLU A 166 -22.16 7.14 11.05
N ARG A 167 -22.57 7.77 9.95
CA ARG A 167 -22.51 7.16 8.62
C ARG A 167 -21.07 6.80 8.22
N CYS A 168 -20.11 7.72 8.40
CA CYS A 168 -18.71 7.47 8.10
C CYS A 168 -18.16 6.29 8.94
N ILE A 169 -18.45 6.27 10.25
CA ILE A 169 -18.03 5.19 11.15
C ILE A 169 -18.62 3.85 10.70
N ASN A 170 -19.89 3.80 10.35
CA ASN A 170 -20.55 2.57 9.94
C ASN A 170 -20.02 2.05 8.62
N GLN A 171 -19.77 2.93 7.64
CA GLN A 171 -19.16 2.56 6.36
C GLN A 171 -17.74 2.04 6.55
N TYR A 172 -16.94 2.69 7.40
CA TYR A 172 -15.60 2.23 7.73
C TYR A 172 -15.60 0.86 8.41
N LYS A 173 -16.53 0.62 9.35
CA LYS A 173 -16.69 -0.71 9.98
C LYS A 173 -17.08 -1.78 8.97
N GLN A 174 -17.97 -1.48 8.03
CA GLN A 174 -18.36 -2.39 6.96
C GLN A 174 -17.18 -2.70 6.03
N TYR A 175 -16.37 -1.69 5.71
CA TYR A 175 -15.18 -1.85 4.90
C TYR A 175 -14.14 -2.76 5.58
N ILE A 176 -13.82 -2.52 6.86
CA ILE A 176 -12.93 -3.38 7.63
C ILE A 176 -13.48 -4.82 7.70
N ALA A 177 -14.76 -4.97 8.01
CA ALA A 177 -15.40 -6.29 8.08
C ALA A 177 -15.29 -7.02 6.74
N HIS A 178 -15.51 -6.31 5.63
CA HIS A 178 -15.37 -6.86 4.29
C HIS A 178 -13.92 -7.28 4.01
N ASN A 179 -12.93 -6.41 4.26
CA ASN A 179 -11.53 -6.74 4.04
C ASN A 179 -11.09 -7.96 4.85
N ASN A 180 -11.55 -8.10 6.08
CA ASN A 180 -11.26 -9.25 6.92
C ASN A 180 -11.83 -10.57 6.38
N THR A 181 -12.85 -10.53 5.52
CA THR A 181 -13.38 -11.74 4.85
C THR A 181 -12.59 -12.13 3.60
N GLN A 182 -11.69 -11.28 3.11
CA GLN A 182 -10.89 -11.52 1.91
C GLN A 182 -9.68 -12.42 2.22
N SER A 183 -9.94 -13.69 2.53
CA SER A 183 -8.91 -14.65 2.94
C SER A 183 -7.86 -14.98 1.85
N GLN A 184 -8.12 -14.60 0.59
CA GLN A 184 -7.17 -14.74 -0.52
C GLN A 184 -6.00 -13.75 -0.46
N PHE A 185 -6.12 -12.68 0.35
CA PHE A 185 -5.07 -11.68 0.52
C PHE A 185 -4.33 -11.87 1.84
N SER A 186 -3.06 -11.49 1.88
CA SER A 186 -2.25 -11.50 3.08
C SER A 186 -2.83 -10.62 4.19
N GLU A 187 -2.49 -10.89 5.44
CA GLU A 187 -2.92 -10.08 6.58
C GLU A 187 -2.42 -8.64 6.46
N ASP A 188 -1.17 -8.46 6.02
CA ASP A 188 -0.57 -7.15 5.82
C ASP A 188 -1.36 -6.34 4.78
N THR A 189 -1.73 -6.95 3.65
CA THR A 189 -2.55 -6.31 2.62
C THR A 189 -3.91 -5.91 3.15
N ARG A 190 -4.60 -6.77 3.90
CA ARG A 190 -5.91 -6.48 4.48
C ARG A 190 -5.87 -5.37 5.54
N THR A 191 -4.75 -5.21 6.20
CA THR A 191 -4.55 -4.17 7.24
C THR A 191 -4.23 -2.81 6.64
N LEU A 192 -3.52 -2.78 5.51
CA LEU A 192 -3.05 -1.55 4.86
C LEU A 192 -3.99 -1.04 3.75
N ALA A 193 -4.92 -1.86 3.27
CA ALA A 193 -5.93 -1.49 2.29
C ALA A 193 -7.11 -0.79 2.96
#